data_b3d151b90d17f214f3dd402e9aff8f99
#
_entry.id   b3d151b90d17f214f3dd402e9aff8f99
#
_cell.length_a   1.000
_cell.length_b   1.000
_cell.length_c   1.000
_cell.angle_alpha   90.00
_cell.angle_beta   90.00
_cell.angle_gamma   90.00
#
_symmetry.space_group_name_H-M   'P 1'
#
loop_
_entity.id
_entity.type
_entity.pdbx_description
1 polymer ?
#
loop_
_entity_poly.entity_id
_entity_poly.type
_entity_poly.pdbx_seq_one_letter_code
_entity_poly.pdbx_strand_id
1 'polypeptide(L)'
;MNTTTHLDHSGTSLAQRVFTRPTSKAFTRWVAIINFWILISCLSLAGETVEPYATEQADLFKWIEYSAVLFFTVDYLGNLYFAKDRVKYFFSFWGLVDLISILPTYLTFLNLSSLQGTKVLRVLRVVRVLRVLKMARVALQALGLGPKKQGSNPILTNLKIYFIALFSVVMISSTLMYYVEGNLYTPEAMATGQAIYDAELKVNPLPPNAPPGSEKFMPLDPVSGNPIPEDKRFYTSIPAAMWWCMVTLTTTGYGDMFPLTFGGRVIAAFTMLLGLVLFGILLNIVGKTIMVLLFGESLTEEDNKKATREAILEMMIKREWISKERAAELELMSEADIKDHCKNL
;
A
#
# COMPACT_ATOMS: atom_id res chain seq x y z
N MET A 1 43.12 30.87 7.19
CA MET A 1 42.41 31.32 5.97
C MET A 1 41.54 30.18 5.52
N ASN A 2 40.32 30.10 6.07
CA ASN A 2 39.35 29.06 5.75
C ASN A 2 38.46 29.57 4.61
N THR A 3 38.72 29.11 3.40
CA THR A 3 37.79 29.31 2.26
C THR A 3 36.73 28.22 2.29
N THR A 4 35.61 28.51 2.95
CA THR A 4 34.36 27.79 2.76
C THR A 4 33.88 28.04 1.35
N THR A 5 34.07 27.09 0.46
CA THR A 5 33.44 27.09 -0.87
C THR A 5 31.92 27.02 -0.72
N HIS A 6 31.28 28.18 -0.80
CA HIS A 6 29.85 28.31 -1.11
C HIS A 6 29.61 27.68 -2.48
N LEU A 7 29.11 26.44 -2.51
CA LEU A 7 28.59 25.83 -3.73
C LEU A 7 27.39 26.68 -4.22
N ASP A 8 27.63 27.35 -5.32
CA ASP A 8 26.70 28.24 -6.01
C ASP A 8 25.40 27.50 -6.37
N HIS A 9 24.29 27.89 -5.76
CA HIS A 9 22.98 27.26 -5.89
C HIS A 9 22.15 27.80 -7.08
N SER A 10 22.73 28.65 -7.93
CA SER A 10 22.01 29.41 -8.96
C SER A 10 21.79 28.68 -10.30
N GLY A 11 22.36 27.50 -10.52
CA GLY A 11 22.33 26.82 -11.84
C GLY A 11 21.40 25.62 -12.01
N THR A 12 20.71 25.12 -10.97
CA THR A 12 19.88 23.91 -11.11
C THR A 12 18.42 24.23 -11.38
N SER A 13 17.87 23.72 -12.50
CA SER A 13 16.46 23.90 -12.85
C SER A 13 15.51 23.38 -11.75
N LEU A 14 14.32 23.97 -11.64
CA LEU A 14 13.31 23.56 -10.66
C LEU A 14 12.98 22.06 -10.81
N ALA A 15 12.86 21.57 -12.06
CA ALA A 15 12.65 20.17 -12.37
C ALA A 15 13.77 19.28 -11.80
N GLN A 16 15.03 19.68 -11.96
CA GLN A 16 16.15 18.92 -11.41
C GLN A 16 16.13 18.86 -9.88
N ARG A 17 15.71 19.95 -9.20
CA ARG A 17 15.55 19.97 -7.73
C ARG A 17 14.42 19.04 -7.26
N VAL A 18 13.35 18.92 -8.05
CA VAL A 18 12.19 18.05 -7.76
C VAL A 18 12.55 16.56 -7.89
N PHE A 19 13.27 16.16 -8.94
CA PHE A 19 13.43 14.74 -9.26
C PHE A 19 14.79 14.15 -8.83
N THR A 20 15.84 14.96 -8.65
CA THR A 20 17.19 14.45 -8.35
C THR A 20 17.70 14.76 -6.95
N ARG A 21 17.06 15.69 -6.20
CA ARG A 21 17.53 16.12 -4.88
C ARG A 21 16.51 15.81 -3.76
N PRO A 22 16.56 14.62 -3.12
CA PRO A 22 15.60 14.22 -2.08
C PRO A 22 15.55 15.14 -0.85
N THR A 23 16.63 15.90 -0.60
CA THR A 23 16.72 16.84 0.53
C THR A 23 16.11 18.22 0.23
N SER A 24 15.73 18.50 -1.04
CA SER A 24 15.21 19.81 -1.42
C SER A 24 13.77 20.01 -0.91
N LYS A 25 13.42 21.25 -0.55
CA LYS A 25 12.05 21.65 -0.22
C LYS A 25 11.08 21.40 -1.40
N ALA A 26 11.57 21.55 -2.64
CA ALA A 26 10.78 21.30 -3.85
C ALA A 26 10.41 19.81 -3.98
N PHE A 27 11.35 18.90 -3.78
CA PHE A 27 11.09 17.45 -3.73
C PHE A 27 10.05 17.10 -2.67
N THR A 28 10.21 17.60 -1.43
CA THR A 28 9.27 17.31 -0.34
C THR A 28 7.85 17.78 -0.64
N ARG A 29 7.69 18.97 -1.26
CA ARG A 29 6.38 19.49 -1.69
C ARG A 29 5.78 18.65 -2.80
N TRP A 30 6.58 18.27 -3.80
CA TRP A 30 6.14 17.41 -4.91
C TRP A 30 5.63 16.07 -4.41
N VAL A 31 6.39 15.40 -3.55
CA VAL A 31 6.00 14.14 -2.92
C VAL A 31 4.70 14.30 -2.12
N ALA A 32 4.51 15.41 -1.41
CA ALA A 32 3.26 15.68 -0.69
C ALA A 32 2.06 15.84 -1.64
N ILE A 33 2.24 16.51 -2.78
CA ILE A 33 1.22 16.64 -3.83
C ILE A 33 0.87 15.27 -4.41
N ILE A 34 1.87 14.47 -4.76
CA ILE A 34 1.63 13.10 -5.29
C ILE A 34 0.88 12.23 -4.27
N ASN A 35 1.30 12.24 -3.01
CA ASN A 35 0.61 11.48 -1.94
C ASN A 35 -0.84 11.94 -1.74
N PHE A 36 -1.11 13.24 -1.82
CA PHE A 36 -2.46 13.78 -1.76
C PHE A 36 -3.33 13.24 -2.92
N TRP A 37 -2.81 13.28 -4.15
CA TRP A 37 -3.53 12.75 -5.31
C TRP A 37 -3.72 11.23 -5.26
N ILE A 38 -2.79 10.47 -4.69
CA ILE A 38 -2.96 9.04 -4.46
C ILE A 38 -4.11 8.81 -3.48
N LEU A 39 -4.14 9.52 -2.35
CA LEU A 39 -5.18 9.40 -1.35
C LEU A 39 -6.56 9.73 -1.93
N ILE A 40 -6.69 10.88 -2.59
CA ILE A 40 -7.95 11.32 -3.22
C ILE A 40 -8.42 10.32 -4.28
N SER A 41 -7.51 9.83 -5.13
CA SER A 41 -7.83 8.84 -6.15
C SER A 41 -8.25 7.48 -5.56
N CYS A 42 -7.67 7.05 -4.44
CA CYS A 42 -8.10 5.84 -3.75
C CYS A 42 -9.49 6.00 -3.12
N LEU A 43 -9.76 7.17 -2.51
CA LEU A 43 -11.09 7.48 -1.96
C LEU A 43 -12.14 7.61 -3.07
N SER A 44 -11.78 8.22 -4.20
CA SER A 44 -12.64 8.29 -5.39
C SER A 44 -12.99 6.90 -5.91
N LEU A 45 -12.01 6.01 -6.03
CA LEU A 45 -12.22 4.62 -6.43
C LEU A 45 -13.18 3.88 -5.47
N ALA A 46 -13.08 4.13 -4.17
CA ALA A 46 -14.00 3.58 -3.19
C ALA A 46 -15.41 4.18 -3.34
N GLY A 47 -15.51 5.51 -3.56
CA GLY A 47 -16.76 6.21 -3.76
C GLY A 47 -17.51 5.79 -5.03
N GLU A 48 -16.79 5.51 -6.12
CA GLU A 48 -17.36 5.00 -7.38
C GLU A 48 -18.12 3.66 -7.23
N THR A 49 -17.97 2.96 -6.11
CA THR A 49 -18.64 1.68 -5.85
C THR A 49 -19.86 1.81 -4.94
N VAL A 50 -20.21 3.02 -4.49
CA VAL A 50 -21.33 3.26 -3.57
C VAL A 50 -22.47 3.95 -4.31
N GLU A 51 -23.63 3.28 -4.43
CA GLU A 51 -24.85 3.91 -4.90
C GLU A 51 -25.52 4.71 -3.76
N PRO A 52 -26.13 5.88 -4.02
CA PRO A 52 -26.36 6.49 -5.36
C PRO A 52 -25.20 7.36 -5.87
N TYR A 53 -24.11 7.54 -5.11
CA TYR A 53 -23.01 8.45 -5.48
C TYR A 53 -22.30 8.06 -6.78
N ALA A 54 -22.23 6.75 -7.07
CA ALA A 54 -21.64 6.23 -8.31
C ALA A 54 -22.32 6.82 -9.57
N THR A 55 -23.64 7.00 -9.53
CA THR A 55 -24.42 7.54 -10.63
C THR A 55 -24.53 9.06 -10.58
N GLU A 56 -24.83 9.64 -9.42
CA GLU A 56 -25.05 11.09 -9.26
C GLU A 56 -23.75 11.91 -9.44
N GLN A 57 -22.60 11.38 -9.03
CA GLN A 57 -21.32 12.08 -9.03
C GLN A 57 -20.31 11.49 -10.02
N ALA A 58 -20.77 10.74 -11.02
CA ALA A 58 -19.92 10.07 -12.00
C ALA A 58 -18.90 11.03 -12.67
N ASP A 59 -19.30 12.24 -12.98
CA ASP A 59 -18.43 13.22 -13.62
C ASP A 59 -17.37 13.78 -12.66
N LEU A 60 -17.71 13.98 -11.38
CA LEU A 60 -16.73 14.35 -10.36
C LEU A 60 -15.63 13.30 -10.23
N PHE A 61 -16.01 12.02 -10.15
CA PHE A 61 -15.05 10.91 -10.06
C PHE A 61 -14.14 10.84 -11.30
N LYS A 62 -14.68 11.05 -12.50
CA LYS A 62 -13.86 11.14 -13.73
C LYS A 62 -12.87 12.30 -13.68
N TRP A 63 -13.30 13.50 -13.23
CA TRP A 63 -12.40 14.66 -13.10
C TRP A 63 -11.29 14.41 -12.09
N ILE A 64 -11.58 13.79 -10.94
CA ILE A 64 -10.57 13.40 -9.95
C ILE A 64 -9.58 12.41 -10.58
N GLU A 65 -10.07 11.38 -11.28
CA GLU A 65 -9.24 10.38 -11.93
C GLU A 65 -8.32 10.99 -12.98
N TYR A 66 -8.83 11.84 -13.88
CA TYR A 66 -8.04 12.47 -14.92
C TYR A 66 -6.96 13.40 -14.34
N SER A 67 -7.34 14.18 -13.32
CA SER A 67 -6.39 15.04 -12.61
C SER A 67 -5.27 14.22 -11.94
N ALA A 68 -5.63 13.15 -11.23
CA ALA A 68 -4.67 12.27 -10.58
C ALA A 68 -3.70 11.65 -11.60
N VAL A 69 -4.22 11.12 -12.72
CA VAL A 69 -3.41 10.51 -13.78
C VAL A 69 -2.47 11.54 -14.44
N LEU A 70 -2.90 12.79 -14.60
CA LEU A 70 -2.02 13.85 -15.09
C LEU A 70 -0.80 14.05 -14.18
N PHE A 71 -1.02 14.18 -12.86
CA PHE A 71 0.07 14.30 -11.88
C PHE A 71 0.97 13.06 -11.86
N PHE A 72 0.39 11.86 -11.92
CA PHE A 72 1.17 10.61 -11.95
C PHE A 72 1.98 10.46 -13.24
N THR A 73 1.47 10.94 -14.37
CA THR A 73 2.20 10.94 -15.64
C THR A 73 3.40 11.89 -15.58
N VAL A 74 3.21 13.11 -15.07
CA VAL A 74 4.32 14.06 -14.86
C VAL A 74 5.37 13.46 -13.92
N ASP A 75 4.95 12.81 -12.83
CA ASP A 75 5.84 12.15 -11.89
C ASP A 75 6.64 11.01 -12.56
N TYR A 76 5.95 10.14 -13.30
CA TYR A 76 6.59 9.03 -14.02
C TYR A 76 7.58 9.51 -15.07
N LEU A 77 7.16 10.44 -15.93
CA LEU A 77 8.03 11.00 -16.99
C LEU A 77 9.22 11.76 -16.40
N GLY A 78 9.01 12.51 -15.31
CA GLY A 78 10.09 13.18 -14.60
C GLY A 78 11.11 12.20 -14.04
N ASN A 79 10.65 11.18 -13.32
CA ASN A 79 11.53 10.14 -12.78
C ASN A 79 12.28 9.37 -13.90
N LEU A 80 11.61 9.06 -15.02
CA LEU A 80 12.21 8.40 -16.18
C LEU A 80 13.25 9.28 -16.88
N TYR A 81 12.95 10.57 -17.06
CA TYR A 81 13.85 11.51 -17.73
C TYR A 81 15.14 11.75 -16.94
N PHE A 82 15.04 11.88 -15.60
CA PHE A 82 16.18 12.13 -14.74
C PHE A 82 16.85 10.84 -14.22
N ALA A 83 16.36 9.66 -14.58
CA ALA A 83 17.00 8.38 -14.23
C ALA A 83 18.38 8.26 -14.90
N LYS A 84 19.39 7.77 -14.15
CA LYS A 84 20.74 7.50 -14.70
C LYS A 84 20.70 6.48 -15.84
N ASP A 85 19.88 5.45 -15.71
CA ASP A 85 19.62 4.42 -16.71
C ASP A 85 18.10 4.29 -16.89
N ARG A 86 17.61 4.82 -18.00
CA ARG A 86 16.18 4.89 -18.33
C ARG A 86 15.57 3.50 -18.51
N VAL A 87 16.31 2.59 -19.18
CA VAL A 87 15.84 1.22 -19.45
C VAL A 87 15.73 0.45 -18.14
N LYS A 88 16.74 0.54 -17.29
CA LYS A 88 16.72 -0.09 -15.97
C LYS A 88 15.60 0.46 -15.08
N TYR A 89 15.32 1.76 -15.13
CA TYR A 89 14.20 2.35 -14.39
C TYR A 89 12.86 1.86 -14.93
N PHE A 90 12.68 1.82 -16.27
CA PHE A 90 11.43 1.36 -16.89
C PHE A 90 11.08 -0.08 -16.46
N PHE A 91 12.04 -1.00 -16.44
CA PHE A 91 11.85 -2.39 -15.99
C PHE A 91 12.03 -2.59 -14.47
N SER A 92 12.28 -1.54 -13.70
CA SER A 92 12.35 -1.66 -12.26
C SER A 92 10.96 -1.87 -11.65
N PHE A 93 10.90 -2.52 -10.47
CA PHE A 93 9.64 -2.70 -9.74
C PHE A 93 8.87 -1.38 -9.60
N TRP A 94 9.55 -0.31 -9.20
CA TRP A 94 8.92 1.01 -9.02
C TRP A 94 8.51 1.66 -10.34
N GLY A 95 9.30 1.52 -11.38
CA GLY A 95 8.94 2.00 -12.72
C GLY A 95 7.69 1.30 -13.27
N LEU A 96 7.57 -0.02 -13.05
CA LEU A 96 6.38 -0.78 -13.41
C LEU A 96 5.15 -0.37 -12.58
N VAL A 97 5.29 -0.17 -11.27
CA VAL A 97 4.19 0.35 -10.40
C VAL A 97 3.71 1.71 -10.89
N ASP A 98 4.65 2.61 -11.24
CA ASP A 98 4.33 3.92 -11.79
C ASP A 98 3.57 3.81 -13.12
N LEU A 99 4.03 2.99 -14.05
CA LEU A 99 3.40 2.76 -15.35
C LEU A 99 2.00 2.14 -15.19
N ILE A 100 1.88 1.07 -14.40
CA ILE A 100 0.61 0.36 -14.15
C ILE A 100 -0.42 1.30 -13.51
N SER A 101 0.01 2.28 -12.71
CA SER A 101 -0.91 3.23 -12.06
C SER A 101 -1.60 4.20 -13.04
N ILE A 102 -1.04 4.45 -14.21
CA ILE A 102 -1.56 5.37 -15.23
C ILE A 102 -2.19 4.63 -16.42
N LEU A 103 -1.69 3.45 -16.74
CA LEU A 103 -2.06 2.66 -17.92
C LEU A 103 -3.58 2.43 -18.06
N PRO A 104 -4.35 2.05 -17.02
CA PRO A 104 -5.77 1.78 -17.15
C PRO A 104 -6.56 2.96 -17.68
N THR A 105 -6.25 4.17 -17.24
CA THR A 105 -6.95 5.38 -17.66
C THR A 105 -6.61 5.73 -19.12
N TYR A 106 -5.35 5.59 -19.53
CA TYR A 106 -4.98 5.78 -20.93
C TYR A 106 -5.63 4.76 -21.87
N LEU A 107 -5.72 3.50 -21.48
CA LEU A 107 -6.43 2.47 -22.26
C LEU A 107 -7.94 2.76 -22.39
N THR A 108 -8.53 3.38 -21.38
CA THR A 108 -9.92 3.84 -21.43
C THR A 108 -10.07 5.01 -22.42
N PHE A 109 -9.13 5.93 -22.48
CA PHE A 109 -9.12 7.04 -23.44
C PHE A 109 -8.98 6.60 -24.90
N LEU A 110 -8.18 5.56 -25.17
CA LEU A 110 -7.97 5.05 -26.53
C LEU A 110 -9.20 4.37 -27.14
N ASN A 111 -10.32 4.34 -26.39
CA ASN A 111 -11.62 3.89 -26.86
C ASN A 111 -11.55 2.63 -27.70
N LEU A 112 -10.77 1.64 -27.24
CA LEU A 112 -10.65 0.35 -27.86
C LEU A 112 -12.01 -0.34 -27.80
N SER A 113 -12.90 0.01 -28.75
CA SER A 113 -14.31 -0.42 -28.84
C SER A 113 -14.45 -1.95 -28.79
N SER A 114 -13.43 -2.68 -29.26
CA SER A 114 -13.34 -4.13 -29.15
C SER A 114 -13.16 -4.66 -27.72
N LEU A 115 -12.74 -3.82 -26.78
CA LEU A 115 -12.55 -4.18 -25.36
C LEU A 115 -13.72 -3.72 -24.46
N GLN A 116 -14.64 -2.90 -24.99
CA GLN A 116 -15.83 -2.44 -24.25
C GLN A 116 -16.71 -3.64 -23.91
N GLY A 117 -17.02 -3.83 -22.63
CA GLY A 117 -17.79 -4.97 -22.11
C GLY A 117 -16.95 -6.23 -21.80
N THR A 118 -15.64 -6.22 -22.02
CA THR A 118 -14.80 -7.37 -21.73
C THR A 118 -14.33 -7.42 -20.26
N LYS A 119 -13.99 -8.63 -19.81
CA LYS A 119 -13.34 -8.86 -18.50
C LYS A 119 -12.07 -8.02 -18.31
N VAL A 120 -11.42 -7.59 -19.42
CA VAL A 120 -10.20 -6.77 -19.40
C VAL A 120 -10.42 -5.42 -18.74
N LEU A 121 -11.52 -4.70 -19.06
CA LEU A 121 -11.79 -3.40 -18.44
C LEU A 121 -12.00 -3.51 -16.92
N ARG A 122 -12.57 -4.62 -16.47
CA ARG A 122 -12.75 -4.88 -15.04
C ARG A 122 -11.39 -5.07 -14.35
N VAL A 123 -10.49 -5.86 -14.92
CA VAL A 123 -9.12 -6.03 -14.43
C VAL A 123 -8.38 -4.70 -14.37
N LEU A 124 -8.54 -3.85 -15.41
CA LEU A 124 -7.92 -2.53 -15.43
C LEU A 124 -8.41 -1.61 -14.28
N ARG A 125 -9.69 -1.71 -13.90
CA ARG A 125 -10.21 -0.97 -12.71
C ARG A 125 -9.57 -1.48 -11.42
N VAL A 126 -9.46 -2.80 -11.24
CA VAL A 126 -8.78 -3.39 -10.05
C VAL A 126 -7.33 -2.91 -9.96
N VAL A 127 -6.63 -2.91 -11.09
CA VAL A 127 -5.22 -2.52 -11.15
C VAL A 127 -4.97 -1.07 -10.71
N ARG A 128 -5.97 -0.17 -10.82
CA ARG A 128 -5.87 1.20 -10.30
C ARG A 128 -5.52 1.27 -8.81
N VAL A 129 -5.93 0.29 -8.00
CA VAL A 129 -5.60 0.27 -6.55
C VAL A 129 -4.10 0.16 -6.31
N LEU A 130 -3.33 -0.40 -7.26
CA LEU A 130 -1.88 -0.53 -7.11
C LEU A 130 -1.14 0.82 -7.05
N ARG A 131 -1.81 1.94 -7.41
CA ARG A 131 -1.26 3.28 -7.20
C ARG A 131 -0.98 3.59 -5.71
N VAL A 132 -1.66 2.92 -4.78
CA VAL A 132 -1.36 3.05 -3.35
C VAL A 132 0.06 2.58 -3.01
N LEU A 133 0.64 1.65 -3.78
CA LEU A 133 2.03 1.20 -3.61
C LEU A 133 3.04 2.34 -3.83
N LYS A 134 2.68 3.40 -4.57
CA LYS A 134 3.53 4.60 -4.68
C LYS A 134 3.75 5.25 -3.31
N MET A 135 2.75 5.25 -2.41
CA MET A 135 2.91 5.74 -1.04
C MET A 135 3.89 4.86 -0.24
N ALA A 136 3.84 3.54 -0.44
CA ALA A 136 4.76 2.61 0.20
C ALA A 136 6.23 2.88 -0.20
N ARG A 137 6.50 3.31 -1.44
CA ARG A 137 7.85 3.73 -1.88
C ARG A 137 8.41 4.84 -0.99
N VAL A 138 7.60 5.86 -0.69
CA VAL A 138 8.02 6.98 0.17
C VAL A 138 8.26 6.51 1.60
N ALA A 139 7.42 5.60 2.10
CA ALA A 139 7.57 5.01 3.42
C ALA A 139 8.87 4.20 3.53
N LEU A 140 9.19 3.36 2.54
CA LEU A 140 10.41 2.57 2.51
C LEU A 140 11.67 3.45 2.39
N GLN A 141 11.61 4.54 1.63
CA GLN A 141 12.71 5.52 1.57
C GLN A 141 12.96 6.20 2.92
N ALA A 142 11.93 6.39 3.73
CA ALA A 142 12.06 6.95 5.08
C ALA A 142 12.65 5.95 6.09
N LEU A 143 12.50 4.63 5.86
CA LEU A 143 13.00 3.56 6.75
C LEU A 143 14.53 3.34 6.72
N GLY A 144 15.27 3.97 5.81
CA GLY A 144 16.73 3.87 5.87
C GLY A 144 17.47 3.67 4.55
N LEU A 145 16.75 3.64 3.44
CA LEU A 145 17.35 3.64 2.10
C LEU A 145 17.55 5.06 1.54
N GLY A 146 17.22 6.09 2.33
CA GLY A 146 17.41 7.50 2.00
C GLY A 146 18.25 8.23 3.06
N PRO A 147 18.78 9.43 2.75
CA PRO A 147 19.52 10.23 3.71
C PRO A 147 18.62 10.55 4.91
N LYS A 148 19.04 10.09 6.11
CA LYS A 148 18.35 10.40 7.37
C LYS A 148 18.20 11.92 7.48
N LYS A 149 17.00 12.43 7.52
CA LYS A 149 16.75 13.83 7.89
C LYS A 149 17.15 14.00 9.36
N GLN A 150 18.27 14.66 9.59
CA GLN A 150 18.73 15.05 10.91
C GLN A 150 17.63 15.94 11.55
N GLY A 151 17.05 15.51 12.68
CA GLY A 151 16.04 16.25 13.43
C GLY A 151 14.56 15.80 13.28
N SER A 152 14.26 14.68 12.60
CA SER A 152 12.89 14.12 12.64
C SER A 152 12.75 13.17 13.83
N ASN A 153 11.66 13.36 14.61
CA ASN A 153 11.30 12.45 15.70
C ASN A 153 11.10 11.02 15.13
N PRO A 154 11.89 10.02 15.57
CA PRO A 154 11.85 8.67 15.00
C PRO A 154 10.52 7.98 15.24
N ILE A 155 9.85 8.24 16.38
CA ILE A 155 8.54 7.67 16.71
C ILE A 155 7.48 8.14 15.70
N LEU A 156 7.44 9.47 15.45
CA LEU A 156 6.48 10.04 14.50
C LEU A 156 6.72 9.53 13.07
N THR A 157 7.97 9.33 12.70
CA THR A 157 8.33 8.76 11.38
C THR A 157 7.84 7.31 11.26
N ASN A 158 8.10 6.47 12.25
CA ASN A 158 7.65 5.08 12.28
C ASN A 158 6.12 4.99 12.26
N LEU A 159 5.43 5.86 13.00
CA LEU A 159 3.98 5.92 13.02
C LEU A 159 3.39 6.31 11.65
N LYS A 160 3.98 7.28 10.95
CA LYS A 160 3.57 7.63 9.58
C LYS A 160 3.74 6.46 8.62
N ILE A 161 4.85 5.75 8.69
CA ILE A 161 5.12 4.57 7.86
C ILE A 161 4.09 3.48 8.14
N TYR A 162 3.79 3.22 9.41
CA TYR A 162 2.77 2.27 9.83
C TYR A 162 1.39 2.61 9.24
N PHE A 163 0.93 3.87 9.35
CA PHE A 163 -0.37 4.27 8.80
C PHE A 163 -0.42 4.20 7.27
N ILE A 164 0.68 4.50 6.58
CA ILE A 164 0.76 4.32 5.12
C ILE A 164 0.66 2.82 4.77
N ALA A 165 1.35 1.95 5.50
CA ALA A 165 1.28 0.51 5.28
C ALA A 165 -0.12 -0.04 5.57
N LEU A 166 -0.73 0.35 6.70
CA LEU A 166 -2.09 -0.03 7.07
C LEU A 166 -3.09 0.40 6.00
N PHE A 167 -3.05 1.68 5.59
CA PHE A 167 -3.92 2.21 4.53
C PHE A 167 -3.74 1.43 3.22
N SER A 168 -2.50 1.11 2.86
CA SER A 168 -2.20 0.35 1.64
C SER A 168 -2.79 -1.06 1.69
N VAL A 169 -2.63 -1.77 2.80
CA VAL A 169 -3.19 -3.11 2.98
C VAL A 169 -4.71 -3.06 2.96
N VAL A 170 -5.34 -2.12 3.68
CA VAL A 170 -6.80 -1.96 3.68
C VAL A 170 -7.31 -1.69 2.28
N MET A 171 -6.75 -0.74 1.55
CA MET A 171 -7.20 -0.38 0.20
C MET A 171 -7.03 -1.54 -0.79
N ILE A 172 -5.89 -2.22 -0.79
CA ILE A 172 -5.63 -3.33 -1.72
C ILE A 172 -6.53 -4.52 -1.41
N SER A 173 -6.57 -4.97 -0.14
CA SER A 173 -7.37 -6.13 0.25
C SER A 173 -8.86 -5.90 0.03
N SER A 174 -9.38 -4.72 0.39
CA SER A 174 -10.80 -4.38 0.20
C SER A 174 -11.18 -4.29 -1.27
N THR A 175 -10.34 -3.67 -2.10
CA THR A 175 -10.59 -3.58 -3.54
C THR A 175 -10.58 -4.97 -4.18
N LEU A 176 -9.59 -5.80 -3.86
CA LEU A 176 -9.54 -7.18 -4.37
C LEU A 176 -10.76 -7.98 -3.92
N MET A 177 -11.15 -7.87 -2.64
CA MET A 177 -12.31 -8.57 -2.10
C MET A 177 -13.61 -8.13 -2.79
N TYR A 178 -13.83 -6.82 -2.94
CA TYR A 178 -14.98 -6.29 -3.66
C TYR A 178 -15.07 -6.83 -5.10
N TYR A 179 -13.96 -6.86 -5.84
CA TYR A 179 -13.99 -7.34 -7.23
C TYR A 179 -14.09 -8.86 -7.35
N VAL A 180 -13.62 -9.62 -6.39
CA VAL A 180 -13.70 -11.10 -6.43
C VAL A 180 -15.05 -11.58 -5.92
N GLU A 181 -15.48 -11.09 -4.76
CA GLU A 181 -16.73 -11.51 -4.11
C GLU A 181 -17.95 -10.73 -4.64
N GLY A 182 -17.86 -9.41 -4.68
CA GLY A 182 -18.97 -8.53 -5.09
C GLY A 182 -19.33 -8.64 -6.57
N ASN A 183 -18.40 -9.13 -7.41
CA ASN A 183 -18.65 -9.30 -8.83
C ASN A 183 -19.85 -10.22 -9.14
N LEU A 184 -20.16 -11.16 -8.26
CA LEU A 184 -21.29 -12.08 -8.43
C LEU A 184 -22.65 -11.38 -8.31
N TYR A 185 -22.71 -10.23 -7.65
CA TYR A 185 -23.97 -9.54 -7.31
C TYR A 185 -24.11 -8.16 -7.97
N THR A 186 -23.22 -7.79 -8.89
CA THR A 186 -23.37 -6.51 -9.61
C THR A 186 -24.71 -6.48 -10.37
N PRO A 187 -25.36 -5.32 -10.51
CA PRO A 187 -26.62 -5.21 -11.24
C PRO A 187 -26.57 -5.82 -12.64
N GLU A 188 -25.42 -5.66 -13.34
CA GLU A 188 -25.19 -6.25 -14.65
C GLU A 188 -25.12 -7.79 -14.60
N ALA A 189 -24.42 -8.35 -13.61
CA ALA A 189 -24.30 -9.81 -13.45
C ALA A 189 -25.67 -10.40 -13.07
N MET A 190 -26.43 -9.73 -12.20
CA MET A 190 -27.77 -10.14 -11.81
C MET A 190 -28.76 -10.08 -12.98
N ALA A 191 -28.75 -9.00 -13.76
CA ALA A 191 -29.61 -8.88 -14.95
C ALA A 191 -29.29 -9.94 -16.02
N THR A 192 -27.99 -10.18 -16.26
CA THR A 192 -27.54 -11.22 -17.19
C THR A 192 -27.95 -12.61 -16.72
N GLY A 193 -27.73 -12.90 -15.42
CA GLY A 193 -28.12 -14.17 -14.81
C GLY A 193 -29.61 -14.40 -14.86
N GLN A 194 -30.43 -13.37 -14.57
CA GLN A 194 -31.89 -13.44 -14.68
C GLN A 194 -32.34 -13.72 -16.12
N ALA A 195 -31.74 -13.04 -17.12
CA ALA A 195 -32.09 -13.26 -18.53
C ALA A 195 -31.82 -14.71 -19.00
N ILE A 196 -30.66 -15.27 -18.54
CA ILE A 196 -30.31 -16.67 -18.84
C ILE A 196 -31.29 -17.61 -18.14
N TYR A 197 -31.63 -17.36 -16.88
CA TYR A 197 -32.56 -18.17 -16.10
C TYR A 197 -33.95 -18.11 -16.66
N ASP A 198 -34.45 -16.96 -17.07
CA ASP A 198 -35.75 -16.80 -17.75
C ASP A 198 -35.82 -17.58 -19.07
N ALA A 199 -34.70 -17.64 -19.81
CA ALA A 199 -34.62 -18.43 -21.04
C ALA A 199 -34.69 -19.93 -20.73
N GLU A 200 -34.05 -20.38 -19.64
CA GLU A 200 -34.08 -21.77 -19.18
C GLU A 200 -35.49 -22.16 -18.70
N LEU A 201 -36.19 -21.29 -17.96
CA LEU A 201 -37.55 -21.51 -17.49
C LEU A 201 -38.56 -21.65 -18.62
N LYS A 202 -38.30 -21.05 -19.78
CA LYS A 202 -39.16 -21.25 -20.98
C LYS A 202 -39.03 -22.65 -21.56
N VAL A 203 -37.85 -23.27 -21.43
CA VAL A 203 -37.56 -24.63 -21.90
C VAL A 203 -37.95 -25.66 -20.84
N ASN A 204 -37.59 -25.37 -19.58
CA ASN A 204 -37.84 -26.22 -18.43
C ASN A 204 -38.65 -25.45 -17.37
N PRO A 205 -40.00 -25.39 -17.49
CA PRO A 205 -40.82 -24.63 -16.56
C PRO A 205 -40.75 -25.22 -15.15
N LEU A 206 -40.83 -24.34 -14.15
CA LEU A 206 -40.88 -24.74 -12.75
C LEU A 206 -42.02 -25.69 -12.46
N PRO A 207 -41.87 -26.64 -11.53
CA PRO A 207 -42.99 -27.49 -11.13
C PRO A 207 -44.09 -26.65 -10.48
N PRO A 208 -45.39 -27.09 -10.59
CA PRO A 208 -46.54 -26.30 -10.08
C PRO A 208 -46.45 -26.00 -8.57
N ASN A 209 -45.66 -26.74 -7.81
CA ASN A 209 -45.46 -26.56 -6.38
C ASN A 209 -44.15 -25.86 -6.02
N ALA A 210 -43.52 -25.14 -6.97
CA ALA A 210 -42.31 -24.41 -6.69
C ALA A 210 -42.55 -23.33 -5.61
N PRO A 211 -41.64 -23.14 -4.66
CA PRO A 211 -41.76 -22.09 -3.64
C PRO A 211 -41.86 -20.70 -4.27
N PRO A 212 -42.61 -19.75 -3.64
CA PRO A 212 -42.66 -18.38 -4.10
C PRO A 212 -41.24 -17.77 -4.22
N GLY A 213 -40.95 -17.13 -5.35
CA GLY A 213 -39.61 -16.54 -5.62
C GLY A 213 -38.63 -17.48 -6.32
N SER A 214 -39.02 -18.74 -6.63
CA SER A 214 -38.20 -19.66 -7.43
C SER A 214 -37.99 -19.16 -8.88
N GLU A 215 -38.80 -18.23 -9.35
CA GLU A 215 -38.61 -17.55 -10.64
C GLU A 215 -37.50 -16.51 -10.66
N LYS A 216 -36.93 -16.18 -9.49
CA LYS A 216 -35.83 -15.22 -9.37
C LYS A 216 -34.46 -15.90 -9.42
N PHE A 217 -33.62 -15.40 -10.30
CA PHE A 217 -32.22 -15.83 -10.37
C PHE A 217 -31.50 -15.52 -9.06
N MET A 218 -30.82 -16.52 -8.53
CA MET A 218 -29.87 -16.37 -7.42
C MET A 218 -28.48 -16.83 -7.88
N PRO A 219 -27.42 -16.01 -7.72
CA PRO A 219 -26.07 -16.45 -8.02
C PRO A 219 -25.71 -17.62 -7.13
N LEU A 220 -24.97 -18.58 -7.70
CA LEU A 220 -24.51 -19.76 -6.94
C LEU A 220 -23.13 -19.51 -6.33
N ASP A 221 -22.96 -19.98 -5.10
CA ASP A 221 -21.63 -20.05 -4.48
C ASP A 221 -20.73 -21.02 -5.28
N PRO A 222 -19.61 -20.58 -5.86
CA PRO A 222 -18.76 -21.41 -6.69
C PRO A 222 -18.11 -22.58 -5.95
N VAL A 223 -18.14 -22.59 -4.62
CA VAL A 223 -17.54 -23.66 -3.79
C VAL A 223 -18.58 -24.71 -3.38
N SER A 224 -19.72 -24.26 -2.87
CA SER A 224 -20.77 -25.16 -2.37
C SER A 224 -21.85 -25.49 -3.40
N GLY A 225 -21.97 -24.70 -4.49
CA GLY A 225 -23.04 -24.82 -5.48
C GLY A 225 -24.41 -24.35 -4.97
N ASN A 226 -24.51 -23.82 -3.75
CA ASN A 226 -25.76 -23.36 -3.16
C ASN A 226 -26.10 -21.93 -3.60
N PRO A 227 -27.40 -21.57 -3.72
CA PRO A 227 -27.80 -20.19 -3.96
C PRO A 227 -27.31 -19.25 -2.87
N ILE A 228 -26.83 -18.07 -3.28
CA ILE A 228 -26.39 -17.00 -2.38
C ILE A 228 -27.57 -16.08 -2.10
N PRO A 229 -28.19 -16.13 -0.93
CA PRO A 229 -29.30 -15.28 -0.56
C PRO A 229 -28.86 -13.81 -0.43
N GLU A 230 -29.82 -12.90 -0.49
CA GLU A 230 -29.56 -11.46 -0.54
C GLU A 230 -28.85 -10.93 0.72
N ASP A 231 -29.17 -11.48 1.86
CA ASP A 231 -28.57 -11.18 3.16
C ASP A 231 -27.08 -11.61 3.29
N LYS A 232 -26.59 -12.49 2.38
CA LYS A 232 -25.20 -12.93 2.31
C LYS A 232 -24.39 -12.27 1.18
N ARG A 233 -24.91 -11.22 0.56
CA ARG A 233 -24.23 -10.44 -0.46
C ARG A 233 -23.47 -9.28 0.19
N PHE A 234 -22.36 -9.57 0.84
CA PHE A 234 -21.67 -8.66 1.76
C PHE A 234 -20.83 -7.58 1.07
N TYR A 235 -20.19 -7.91 -0.05
CA TYR A 235 -19.17 -7.06 -0.66
C TYR A 235 -19.77 -6.19 -1.78
N THR A 236 -20.80 -5.42 -1.45
CA THR A 236 -21.54 -4.59 -2.41
C THR A 236 -20.82 -3.32 -2.81
N SER A 237 -19.79 -2.92 -2.03
CA SER A 237 -18.97 -1.75 -2.30
C SER A 237 -17.57 -1.92 -1.71
N ILE A 238 -16.60 -1.11 -2.16
CA ILE A 238 -15.25 -1.10 -1.55
C ILE A 238 -15.31 -0.67 -0.07
N PRO A 239 -16.07 0.35 0.35
CA PRO A 239 -16.24 0.67 1.78
C PRO A 239 -16.81 -0.48 2.62
N ALA A 240 -17.77 -1.26 2.10
CA ALA A 240 -18.24 -2.46 2.79
C ALA A 240 -17.11 -3.48 2.97
N ALA A 241 -16.33 -3.72 1.92
CA ALA A 241 -15.14 -4.58 1.99
C ALA A 241 -14.06 -4.01 2.93
N MET A 242 -13.92 -2.67 3.06
CA MET A 242 -13.02 -2.04 4.03
C MET A 242 -13.42 -2.35 5.48
N TRP A 243 -14.71 -2.36 5.78
CA TRP A 243 -15.19 -2.78 7.09
C TRP A 243 -14.73 -4.21 7.41
N TRP A 244 -15.00 -5.15 6.53
CA TRP A 244 -14.52 -6.52 6.67
C TRP A 244 -13.00 -6.59 6.85
N CYS A 245 -12.25 -5.85 6.04
CA CYS A 245 -10.79 -5.83 6.10
C CYS A 245 -10.29 -5.32 7.46
N MET A 246 -10.86 -4.22 7.98
CA MET A 246 -10.49 -3.67 9.29
C MET A 246 -10.78 -4.67 10.42
N VAL A 247 -11.95 -5.31 10.41
CA VAL A 247 -12.34 -6.32 11.39
C VAL A 247 -11.40 -7.54 11.34
N THR A 248 -10.97 -7.94 10.14
CA THR A 248 -10.05 -9.06 9.93
C THR A 248 -8.62 -8.71 10.36
N LEU A 249 -8.10 -7.53 9.95
CA LEU A 249 -6.75 -7.07 10.32
C LEU A 249 -6.57 -6.87 11.82
N THR A 250 -7.63 -6.39 12.50
CA THR A 250 -7.61 -6.21 13.96
C THR A 250 -7.85 -7.50 14.74
N THR A 251 -8.00 -8.63 14.05
CA THR A 251 -8.31 -9.94 14.64
C THR A 251 -9.62 -10.00 15.44
N THR A 252 -10.52 -9.03 15.22
CA THR A 252 -11.82 -8.96 15.91
C THR A 252 -12.76 -10.06 15.43
N GLY A 253 -12.97 -10.20 14.11
CA GLY A 253 -13.72 -11.28 13.50
C GLY A 253 -15.17 -11.41 13.96
N TYR A 254 -16.03 -10.38 13.79
CA TYR A 254 -17.44 -10.43 14.19
C TYR A 254 -18.23 -11.57 13.51
N GLY A 255 -17.79 -12.04 12.33
CA GLY A 255 -18.48 -13.08 11.58
C GLY A 255 -19.71 -12.59 10.81
N ASP A 256 -19.92 -11.28 10.76
CA ASP A 256 -20.97 -10.61 9.99
C ASP A 256 -20.71 -10.67 8.48
N MET A 257 -19.44 -10.68 8.08
CA MET A 257 -19.00 -10.75 6.69
C MET A 257 -17.84 -11.74 6.54
N PHE A 258 -17.94 -12.63 5.55
CA PHE A 258 -16.88 -13.60 5.25
C PHE A 258 -16.89 -13.96 3.75
N PRO A 259 -15.73 -14.34 3.15
CA PRO A 259 -15.65 -14.69 1.74
C PRO A 259 -16.28 -16.08 1.47
N LEU A 260 -17.07 -16.14 0.39
CA LEU A 260 -17.73 -17.35 -0.07
C LEU A 260 -16.90 -18.06 -1.14
N THR A 261 -16.24 -17.29 -2.03
CA THR A 261 -15.48 -17.86 -3.15
C THR A 261 -14.10 -18.37 -2.72
N PHE A 262 -13.52 -19.27 -3.50
CA PHE A 262 -12.13 -19.70 -3.30
C PHE A 262 -11.15 -18.51 -3.39
N GLY A 263 -11.33 -17.65 -4.39
CA GLY A 263 -10.48 -16.46 -4.56
C GLY A 263 -10.56 -15.50 -3.37
N GLY A 264 -11.77 -15.23 -2.85
CA GLY A 264 -11.97 -14.44 -1.65
C GLY A 264 -11.31 -15.04 -0.41
N ARG A 265 -11.38 -16.37 -0.23
CA ARG A 265 -10.71 -17.07 0.87
C ARG A 265 -9.19 -16.97 0.80
N VAL A 266 -8.61 -17.01 -0.42
CA VAL A 266 -7.17 -16.80 -0.61
C VAL A 266 -6.79 -15.36 -0.23
N ILE A 267 -7.55 -14.35 -0.69
CA ILE A 267 -7.33 -12.95 -0.32
C ILE A 267 -7.44 -12.78 1.21
N ALA A 268 -8.43 -13.41 1.84
CA ALA A 268 -8.60 -13.37 3.28
C ALA A 268 -7.40 -13.93 4.03
N ALA A 269 -6.87 -15.08 3.59
CA ALA A 269 -5.70 -15.69 4.21
C ALA A 269 -4.48 -14.76 4.17
N PHE A 270 -4.21 -14.13 3.02
CA PHE A 270 -3.14 -13.13 2.92
C PHE A 270 -3.40 -11.90 3.78
N THR A 271 -4.64 -11.41 3.82
CA THR A 271 -5.04 -10.27 4.65
C THR A 271 -4.81 -10.55 6.14
N MET A 272 -5.17 -11.74 6.62
CA MET A 272 -4.93 -12.18 8.00
C MET A 272 -3.44 -12.22 8.35
N LEU A 273 -2.61 -12.78 7.46
CA LEU A 273 -1.15 -12.80 7.66
C LEU A 273 -0.55 -11.39 7.72
N LEU A 274 -0.98 -10.51 6.82
CA LEU A 274 -0.57 -9.10 6.82
C LEU A 274 -1.04 -8.38 8.09
N GLY A 275 -2.24 -8.69 8.59
CA GLY A 275 -2.76 -8.18 9.85
C GLY A 275 -1.86 -8.52 11.04
N LEU A 276 -1.41 -9.78 11.15
CA LEU A 276 -0.47 -10.19 12.20
C LEU A 276 0.85 -9.43 12.14
N VAL A 277 1.41 -9.23 10.94
CA VAL A 277 2.63 -8.45 10.75
C VAL A 277 2.43 -6.99 11.16
N LEU A 278 1.35 -6.35 10.72
CA LEU A 278 1.03 -4.97 11.07
C LEU A 278 0.79 -4.81 12.57
N PHE A 279 0.11 -5.76 13.20
CA PHE A 279 -0.11 -5.74 14.65
C PHE A 279 1.22 -5.83 15.42
N GLY A 280 2.14 -6.72 15.00
CA GLY A 280 3.48 -6.81 15.57
C GLY A 280 4.28 -5.51 15.44
N ILE A 281 4.20 -4.83 14.29
CA ILE A 281 4.85 -3.53 14.07
C ILE A 281 4.23 -2.47 15.00
N LEU A 282 2.90 -2.44 15.15
CA LEU A 282 2.22 -1.51 16.06
C LEU A 282 2.67 -1.70 17.50
N LEU A 283 2.69 -2.93 17.99
CA LEU A 283 3.16 -3.25 19.34
C LEU A 283 4.60 -2.79 19.56
N ASN A 284 5.48 -2.97 18.57
CA ASN A 284 6.87 -2.50 18.65
C ASN A 284 6.94 -0.96 18.74
N ILE A 285 6.14 -0.24 17.95
CA ILE A 285 6.09 1.23 18.01
C ILE A 285 5.57 1.70 19.37
N VAL A 286 4.46 1.11 19.84
CA VAL A 286 3.86 1.45 21.14
C VAL A 286 4.82 1.14 22.28
N GLY A 287 5.45 -0.04 22.27
CA GLY A 287 6.43 -0.44 23.29
C GLY A 287 7.61 0.53 23.37
N LYS A 288 8.20 0.89 22.22
CA LYS A 288 9.27 1.91 22.17
C LYS A 288 8.80 3.27 22.67
N THR A 289 7.58 3.68 22.33
CA THR A 289 7.03 4.96 22.78
C THR A 289 6.85 4.97 24.30
N ILE A 290 6.32 3.90 24.87
CA ILE A 290 6.16 3.75 26.32
C ILE A 290 7.52 3.79 27.02
N MET A 291 8.51 3.06 26.50
CA MET A 291 9.89 3.06 27.05
C MET A 291 10.48 4.46 27.07
N VAL A 292 10.36 5.21 25.96
CA VAL A 292 10.83 6.60 25.88
C VAL A 292 10.10 7.52 26.87
N LEU A 293 8.77 7.35 27.04
CA LEU A 293 7.97 8.15 27.97
C LEU A 293 8.30 7.87 29.44
N LEU A 294 8.55 6.60 29.79
CA LEU A 294 8.78 6.20 31.18
C LEU A 294 10.25 6.37 31.61
N PHE A 295 11.20 6.10 30.74
CA PHE A 295 12.62 6.01 31.07
C PHE A 295 13.49 7.07 30.38
N GLY A 296 12.93 7.86 29.45
CA GLY A 296 13.66 8.85 28.68
C GLY A 296 14.42 8.27 27.47
N GLU A 297 14.75 9.13 26.51
CA GLU A 297 15.37 8.72 25.24
C GLU A 297 16.81 8.24 25.41
N SER A 298 17.51 8.72 26.46
CA SER A 298 18.92 8.44 26.73
C SER A 298 19.21 6.98 27.07
N LEU A 299 18.38 6.33 27.87
CA LEU A 299 18.61 4.94 28.30
C LEU A 299 18.47 3.93 27.15
N THR A 300 17.54 4.16 26.21
CA THR A 300 17.28 3.23 25.09
C THR A 300 18.42 3.29 24.04
N GLU A 301 19.04 4.45 23.85
CA GLU A 301 20.13 4.62 22.89
C GLU A 301 21.46 4.13 23.47
N GLU A 302 21.68 4.35 24.76
CA GLU A 302 22.88 3.93 25.47
C GLU A 302 22.93 2.40 25.66
N ASP A 303 21.80 1.78 26.02
CA ASP A 303 21.69 0.32 26.14
C ASP A 303 21.86 -0.38 24.79
N ASN A 304 21.27 0.16 23.70
CA ASN A 304 21.48 -0.39 22.36
C ASN A 304 22.93 -0.23 21.88
N LYS A 305 23.59 0.89 22.18
CA LYS A 305 25.01 1.08 21.84
C LYS A 305 25.89 0.13 22.62
N LYS A 306 25.60 -0.08 23.93
CA LYS A 306 26.30 -0.99 24.78
C LYS A 306 26.17 -2.44 24.33
N ALA A 307 24.96 -2.91 24.09
CA ALA A 307 24.67 -4.25 23.57
C ALA A 307 25.31 -4.51 22.19
N THR A 308 25.29 -3.52 21.29
CA THR A 308 25.95 -3.62 19.98
C THR A 308 27.44 -3.69 20.11
N ARG A 309 28.06 -2.92 21.04
CA ARG A 309 29.48 -2.91 21.32
C ARG A 309 29.96 -4.24 21.90
N GLU A 310 29.23 -4.78 22.88
CA GLU A 310 29.50 -6.10 23.48
C GLU A 310 29.45 -7.21 22.41
N ALA A 311 28.43 -7.21 21.54
CA ALA A 311 28.31 -8.19 20.46
C ALA A 311 29.46 -8.09 19.44
N ILE A 312 29.91 -6.87 19.12
CA ILE A 312 31.08 -6.67 18.24
C ILE A 312 32.36 -7.17 18.90
N LEU A 313 32.61 -6.85 20.18
CA LEU A 313 33.78 -7.30 20.92
C LEU A 313 33.79 -8.83 21.03
N GLU A 314 32.65 -9.45 21.31
CA GLU A 314 32.53 -10.92 21.36
C GLU A 314 32.83 -11.58 20.00
N MET A 315 32.37 -10.98 18.91
CA MET A 315 32.69 -11.43 17.55
C MET A 315 34.19 -11.31 17.22
N MET A 316 34.80 -10.22 17.64
CA MET A 316 36.25 -9.99 17.43
C MET A 316 37.10 -10.98 18.22
N ILE A 317 36.70 -11.32 19.46
CA ILE A 317 37.34 -12.37 20.26
C ILE A 317 37.21 -13.73 19.58
N LYS A 318 36.00 -14.08 19.13
CA LYS A 318 35.69 -15.37 18.48
C LYS A 318 36.44 -15.55 17.16
N ARG A 319 36.81 -14.47 16.47
CA ARG A 319 37.63 -14.47 15.25
C ARG A 319 39.12 -14.33 15.52
N GLU A 320 39.53 -14.36 16.77
CA GLU A 320 40.94 -14.19 17.20
C GLU A 320 41.60 -12.88 16.75
N TRP A 321 40.77 -11.85 16.44
CA TRP A 321 41.31 -10.55 16.05
C TRP A 321 41.82 -9.73 17.23
N ILE A 322 41.27 -9.94 18.44
CA ILE A 322 41.73 -9.32 19.68
C ILE A 322 41.77 -10.35 20.82
N SER A 323 42.67 -10.16 21.78
CA SER A 323 42.70 -10.95 23.01
C SER A 323 41.54 -10.54 23.95
N LYS A 324 41.17 -11.45 24.88
CA LYS A 324 40.13 -11.16 25.89
C LYS A 324 40.52 -9.98 26.80
N GLU A 325 41.81 -9.82 27.11
CA GLU A 325 42.32 -8.69 27.90
C GLU A 325 42.18 -7.38 27.17
N ARG A 326 42.46 -7.36 25.85
CA ARG A 326 42.30 -6.17 25.00
C ARG A 326 40.85 -5.80 24.79
N ALA A 327 39.96 -6.78 24.74
CA ALA A 327 38.50 -6.52 24.65
C ALA A 327 37.99 -5.86 25.95
N ALA A 328 38.46 -6.32 27.12
CA ALA A 328 38.08 -5.72 28.41
C ALA A 328 38.60 -4.26 28.55
N GLU A 329 39.81 -3.96 28.06
CA GLU A 329 40.28 -2.57 27.99
C GLU A 329 39.42 -1.70 27.09
N LEU A 330 39.08 -2.20 25.90
CA LEU A 330 38.20 -1.48 24.93
C LEU A 330 36.79 -1.27 25.46
N GLU A 331 36.26 -2.15 26.28
CA GLU A 331 34.94 -2.03 26.92
C GLU A 331 34.87 -0.86 27.91
N LEU A 332 35.97 -0.59 28.61
CA LEU A 332 36.10 0.49 29.59
C LEU A 332 36.41 1.87 28.97
N MET A 333 36.84 1.93 27.71
CA MET A 333 37.19 3.19 27.03
C MET A 333 35.96 3.96 26.57
N SER A 334 35.98 5.29 26.63
CA SER A 334 34.93 6.15 26.07
C SER A 334 34.97 6.15 24.53
N GLU A 335 33.82 6.49 23.88
CA GLU A 335 33.76 6.60 22.40
C GLU A 335 34.76 7.61 21.82
N ALA A 336 35.11 8.66 22.59
CA ALA A 336 36.09 9.67 22.20
C ALA A 336 37.52 9.06 22.19
N ASP A 337 37.86 8.29 23.20
CA ASP A 337 39.17 7.65 23.35
C ASP A 337 39.40 6.57 22.29
N ILE A 338 38.37 5.81 21.91
CA ILE A 338 38.44 4.81 20.84
C ILE A 338 38.63 5.49 19.47
N LYS A 339 37.97 6.61 19.20
CA LYS A 339 38.18 7.36 17.96
C LYS A 339 39.59 7.92 17.83
N ASP A 340 40.15 8.40 18.91
CA ASP A 340 41.53 8.89 18.93
C ASP A 340 42.54 7.75 18.82
N HIS A 341 42.25 6.62 19.44
CA HIS A 341 43.11 5.42 19.34
C HIS A 341 43.14 4.84 17.92
N CYS A 342 41.97 4.81 17.22
CA CYS A 342 41.90 4.36 15.84
C CYS A 342 42.48 5.35 14.82
N LYS A 343 42.67 6.64 15.18
CA LYS A 343 43.39 7.60 14.32
C LYS A 343 44.92 7.47 14.40
N ASN A 344 45.39 6.87 15.44
CA ASN A 344 46.83 6.73 15.73
C ASN A 344 47.36 5.31 15.40
N LEU A 345 46.55 4.41 14.87
CA LEU A 345 46.88 3.13 14.26
C LEU A 345 46.90 3.25 12.74
#